data_546728dd2919114fa1e3ea4c99220819
#
_entry.id   546728dd2919114fa1e3ea4c99220819
#
_cell.length_a   1.000
_cell.length_b   1.000
_cell.length_c   1.000
_cell.angle_alpha   90.00
_cell.angle_beta   90.00
_cell.angle_gamma   90.00
#
_symmetry.space_group_name_H-M   'P 1'
#
loop_
_entity.id
_entity.type
_entity.pdbx_description
1 polymer ?
#
loop_
_entity_poly.entity_id
_entity_poly.type
_entity_poly.pdbx_seq_one_letter_code
_entity_poly.pdbx_strand_id
1 'polypeptide(L)'
;EIKVPHMNWISEVTRKPKPGEKESGVGMFDLLKAALRQRPNEIIIGEIRGEEGLIAFQAMQTGHPVMATFHAASIQKLIQRLVGDPINVPKNYVDNLNVVVIQIAVRLPSGKIGRRAVSINEIVSYDSKADSFAFVEVFKWDPVTDTFEFTGFNNSYVLEQKIAVARGYPPARRRQIYQLVKRRARILEKLADSGLIEYYEVYKVIAKAIREGVF
;
A
#
# COMPACT_ATOMS: atom_id res chain seq x y z
N GLU A 1 15.40 4.72 3.40
CA GLU A 1 14.83 4.20 4.64
C GLU A 1 13.59 4.99 5.05
N ILE A 2 12.69 4.33 5.76
CA ILE A 2 11.40 4.91 6.08
C ILE A 2 11.58 5.91 7.22
N LYS A 3 11.37 7.19 6.93
CA LYS A 3 11.38 8.26 7.94
C LYS A 3 10.13 9.13 7.76
N VAL A 4 9.27 9.12 8.75
CA VAL A 4 8.08 9.99 8.77
C VAL A 4 8.26 11.01 9.89
N PRO A 5 8.09 12.32 9.66
CA PRO A 5 8.25 13.35 10.67
C PRO A 5 7.05 13.38 11.62
N HIS A 6 6.86 12.31 12.37
CA HIS A 6 5.75 12.13 13.32
C HIS A 6 6.30 11.88 14.72
N MET A 7 5.69 12.48 15.75
CA MET A 7 6.18 12.37 17.14
C MET A 7 6.10 10.94 17.69
N ASN A 8 5.09 10.17 17.28
CA ASN A 8 4.90 8.78 17.69
C ASN A 8 5.45 7.81 16.64
N TRP A 9 6.70 8.02 16.22
CA TRP A 9 7.37 7.18 15.26
C TRP A 9 8.41 6.31 15.96
N ILE A 10 8.29 4.97 15.81
CA ILE A 10 9.25 4.00 16.34
C ILE A 10 9.90 3.31 15.15
N SER A 11 11.23 3.43 15.05
CA SER A 11 12.01 2.72 14.04
C SER A 11 12.65 1.49 14.65
N GLU A 12 12.44 0.35 13.99
CA GLU A 12 13.04 -0.93 14.38
C GLU A 12 13.92 -1.45 13.24
N VAL A 13 15.05 -2.06 13.57
CA VAL A 13 16.03 -2.55 12.58
C VAL A 13 16.46 -3.97 12.94
N THR A 14 16.51 -4.83 11.93
CA THR A 14 17.02 -6.20 12.08
C THR A 14 18.50 -6.20 12.47
N ARG A 15 18.91 -7.16 13.28
CA ARG A 15 20.29 -7.35 13.68
C ARG A 15 20.77 -8.75 13.30
N LYS A 16 21.82 -8.83 12.50
CA LYS A 16 22.47 -10.10 12.19
C LYS A 16 23.20 -10.65 13.42
N PRO A 17 23.27 -11.99 13.62
CA PRO A 17 24.09 -12.59 14.64
C PRO A 17 25.55 -12.16 14.49
N LYS A 18 26.26 -12.01 15.60
CA LYS A 18 27.72 -11.79 15.56
C LYS A 18 28.44 -13.09 15.18
N PRO A 19 29.63 -13.00 14.53
CA PRO A 19 30.43 -14.19 14.26
C PRO A 19 30.69 -14.99 15.55
N GLY A 20 30.28 -16.27 15.56
CA GLY A 20 30.42 -17.16 16.73
C GLY A 20 29.20 -17.23 17.66
N GLU A 21 28.20 -16.36 17.51
CA GLU A 21 26.94 -16.38 18.28
C GLU A 21 25.82 -16.98 17.43
N LYS A 22 25.32 -18.17 17.78
CA LYS A 22 24.26 -18.85 17.01
C LYS A 22 22.86 -18.24 17.17
N GLU A 23 22.59 -17.44 18.22
CA GLU A 23 21.23 -16.99 18.57
C GLU A 23 21.06 -15.48 18.88
N SER A 24 22.04 -14.63 18.62
CA SER A 24 21.97 -13.20 18.97
C SER A 24 21.33 -12.29 17.92
N GLY A 25 20.81 -12.85 16.84
CA GLY A 25 20.14 -12.11 15.77
C GLY A 25 18.71 -11.70 16.15
N VAL A 26 18.24 -10.56 15.61
CA VAL A 26 16.83 -10.14 15.66
C VAL A 26 16.33 -10.06 14.24
N GLY A 27 15.41 -10.94 13.88
CA GLY A 27 14.80 -10.99 12.56
C GLY A 27 13.61 -10.05 12.39
N MET A 28 13.15 -9.87 11.17
CA MET A 28 11.95 -9.08 10.87
C MET A 28 10.70 -9.67 11.54
N PHE A 29 10.64 -10.98 11.62
CA PHE A 29 9.58 -11.73 12.31
C PHE A 29 9.48 -11.35 13.80
N ASP A 30 10.62 -11.26 14.50
CA ASP A 30 10.66 -10.92 15.92
C ASP A 30 10.27 -9.47 16.16
N LEU A 31 10.76 -8.56 15.29
CA LEU A 31 10.41 -7.14 15.34
C LEU A 31 8.92 -6.92 15.15
N LEU A 32 8.31 -7.59 14.17
CA LEU A 32 6.89 -7.44 13.91
C LEU A 32 6.03 -7.97 15.06
N LYS A 33 6.42 -9.10 15.69
CA LYS A 33 5.78 -9.58 16.92
C LYS A 33 5.91 -8.60 18.09
N ALA A 34 7.07 -7.97 18.24
CA ALA A 34 7.29 -6.96 19.26
C ALA A 34 6.44 -5.70 18.99
N ALA A 35 6.40 -5.23 17.74
CA ALA A 35 5.59 -4.10 17.32
C ALA A 35 4.10 -4.29 17.65
N LEU A 36 3.53 -5.47 17.39
CA LEU A 36 2.13 -5.76 17.72
C LEU A 36 1.80 -5.61 19.22
N ARG A 37 2.78 -5.90 20.10
CA ARG A 37 2.62 -5.71 21.56
C ARG A 37 2.63 -4.24 21.98
N GLN A 38 3.15 -3.35 21.15
CA GLN A 38 3.17 -1.89 21.37
C GLN A 38 1.85 -1.22 20.97
N ARG A 39 0.90 -1.97 20.39
CA ARG A 39 -0.41 -1.50 19.91
C ARG A 39 -0.27 -0.31 18.93
N PRO A 40 0.46 -0.47 17.83
CA PRO A 40 0.66 0.61 16.86
C PRO A 40 -0.63 0.93 16.14
N ASN A 41 -0.80 2.19 15.72
CA ASN A 41 -1.89 2.59 14.83
C ASN A 41 -1.64 2.16 13.38
N GLU A 42 -0.37 2.10 12.96
CA GLU A 42 0.06 1.65 11.64
C GLU A 42 1.37 0.89 11.75
N ILE A 43 1.56 -0.10 10.88
CA ILE A 43 2.78 -0.87 10.76
C ILE A 43 3.33 -0.68 9.35
N ILE A 44 4.58 -0.24 9.24
CA ILE A 44 5.25 -0.06 7.96
C ILE A 44 6.44 -1.01 7.90
N ILE A 45 6.38 -1.96 6.96
CA ILE A 45 7.41 -2.99 6.77
C ILE A 45 8.24 -2.60 5.55
N GLY A 46 9.55 -2.46 5.73
CA GLY A 46 10.45 -2.09 4.64
C GLY A 46 10.32 -3.04 3.44
N GLU A 47 10.34 -4.35 3.68
CA GLU A 47 10.13 -5.37 2.65
C GLU A 47 9.71 -6.69 3.29
N ILE A 48 8.79 -7.39 2.62
CA ILE A 48 8.40 -8.77 2.96
C ILE A 48 9.15 -9.73 2.03
N ARG A 49 9.88 -10.69 2.63
CA ARG A 49 10.64 -11.73 1.91
C ARG A 49 10.36 -13.15 2.38
N GLY A 50 9.92 -13.32 3.62
CA GLY A 50 9.77 -14.60 4.30
C GLY A 50 8.58 -14.64 5.26
N GLU A 51 8.72 -15.39 6.34
CA GLU A 51 7.66 -15.69 7.33
C GLU A 51 7.04 -14.44 8.00
N GLU A 52 7.75 -13.31 8.01
CA GLU A 52 7.20 -12.04 8.48
C GLU A 52 5.93 -11.63 7.74
N GLY A 53 5.78 -12.07 6.49
CA GLY A 53 4.57 -11.84 5.70
C GLY A 53 3.33 -12.45 6.36
N LEU A 54 3.41 -13.66 6.89
CA LEU A 54 2.30 -14.29 7.60
C LEU A 54 1.89 -13.45 8.83
N ILE A 55 2.86 -12.96 9.62
CA ILE A 55 2.57 -12.11 10.78
C ILE A 55 1.95 -10.77 10.36
N ALA A 56 2.41 -10.19 9.23
CA ALA A 56 1.81 -8.98 8.68
C ALA A 56 0.32 -9.17 8.35
N PHE A 57 -0.02 -10.29 7.72
CA PHE A 57 -1.43 -10.61 7.42
C PHE A 57 -2.25 -10.95 8.66
N GLN A 58 -1.66 -11.58 9.69
CA GLN A 58 -2.30 -11.75 10.99
C GLN A 58 -2.57 -10.40 11.68
N ALA A 59 -1.64 -9.45 11.56
CA ALA A 59 -1.84 -8.08 12.05
C ALA A 59 -3.03 -7.40 11.35
N MET A 60 -3.14 -7.52 10.03
CA MET A 60 -4.28 -7.01 9.27
C MET A 60 -5.60 -7.66 9.72
N GLN A 61 -5.63 -8.96 9.99
CA GLN A 61 -6.79 -9.68 10.52
C GLN A 61 -7.27 -9.12 11.87
N THR A 62 -6.34 -8.64 12.69
CA THR A 62 -6.64 -8.04 14.00
C THR A 62 -6.90 -6.53 13.93
N GLY A 63 -7.00 -5.97 12.71
CA GLY A 63 -7.39 -4.58 12.46
C GLY A 63 -6.24 -3.57 12.43
N HIS A 64 -4.97 -4.02 12.39
CA HIS A 64 -3.84 -3.11 12.22
C HIS A 64 -3.66 -2.76 10.73
N PRO A 65 -3.65 -1.48 10.34
CA PRO A 65 -3.24 -1.09 9.00
C PRO A 65 -1.76 -1.43 8.78
N VAL A 66 -1.48 -2.06 7.64
CA VAL A 66 -0.11 -2.46 7.26
C VAL A 66 0.22 -1.92 5.88
N MET A 67 1.39 -1.32 5.75
CA MET A 67 2.02 -0.99 4.47
C MET A 67 3.34 -1.74 4.35
N ALA A 68 3.62 -2.29 3.17
CA ALA A 68 4.85 -3.03 2.92
C ALA A 68 5.30 -2.88 1.47
N THR A 69 6.59 -3.08 1.21
CA THR A 69 7.06 -3.32 -0.14
C THR A 69 7.26 -4.81 -0.40
N PHE A 70 7.15 -5.19 -1.66
CA PHE A 70 7.28 -6.57 -2.08
C PHE A 70 7.80 -6.64 -3.52
N HIS A 71 8.71 -7.56 -3.81
CA HIS A 71 9.19 -7.77 -5.17
C HIS A 71 8.28 -8.70 -5.95
N ALA A 72 7.41 -8.15 -6.80
CA ALA A 72 6.59 -8.90 -7.74
C ALA A 72 6.33 -8.09 -9.01
N ALA A 73 6.31 -8.75 -10.16
CA ALA A 73 6.11 -8.10 -11.46
C ALA A 73 4.62 -7.86 -11.80
N SER A 74 3.70 -8.55 -11.12
CA SER A 74 2.25 -8.43 -11.30
C SER A 74 1.51 -8.85 -10.05
N ILE A 75 0.22 -8.52 -9.99
CA ILE A 75 -0.65 -8.93 -8.88
C ILE A 75 -0.76 -10.45 -8.77
N GLN A 76 -0.82 -11.17 -9.88
CA GLN A 76 -0.88 -12.63 -9.88
C GLN A 76 0.40 -13.23 -9.28
N LYS A 77 1.57 -12.69 -9.66
CA LYS A 77 2.86 -13.12 -9.10
C LYS A 77 2.99 -12.76 -7.62
N LEU A 78 2.47 -11.61 -7.20
CA LEU A 78 2.40 -11.25 -5.79
C LEU A 78 1.59 -12.29 -5.00
N ILE A 79 0.35 -12.55 -5.40
CA ILE A 79 -0.52 -13.51 -4.73
C ILE A 79 0.11 -14.90 -4.68
N GLN A 80 0.66 -15.39 -5.81
CA GLN A 80 1.33 -16.68 -5.87
C GLN A 80 2.46 -16.80 -4.84
N ARG A 81 3.28 -15.74 -4.68
CA ARG A 81 4.37 -15.73 -3.71
C ARG A 81 3.90 -15.59 -2.27
N LEU A 82 2.84 -14.82 -2.03
CA LEU A 82 2.27 -14.67 -0.69
C LEU A 82 1.73 -16.00 -0.14
N VAL A 83 1.05 -16.79 -0.99
CA VAL A 83 0.44 -18.06 -0.56
C VAL A 83 1.42 -19.24 -0.60
N GLY A 84 2.55 -19.08 -1.29
CA GLY A 84 3.62 -20.11 -1.39
C GLY A 84 4.71 -19.96 -0.35
N ASP A 85 5.60 -21.00 -0.31
CA ASP A 85 6.80 -20.96 0.53
C ASP A 85 7.73 -19.79 0.16
N PRO A 86 8.41 -19.19 1.13
CA PRO A 86 8.40 -19.43 2.59
C PRO A 86 7.35 -18.61 3.34
N ILE A 87 6.51 -17.80 2.69
CA ILE A 87 5.61 -16.85 3.32
C ILE A 87 4.35 -17.55 3.86
N ASN A 88 3.74 -18.43 3.06
CA ASN A 88 2.62 -19.30 3.44
C ASN A 88 1.41 -18.56 4.04
N VAL A 89 1.04 -17.42 3.48
CA VAL A 89 -0.18 -16.72 3.87
C VAL A 89 -1.40 -17.55 3.46
N PRO A 90 -2.31 -17.88 4.40
CA PRO A 90 -3.56 -18.55 4.04
C PRO A 90 -4.33 -17.74 2.99
N LYS A 91 -4.87 -18.40 1.95
CA LYS A 91 -5.57 -17.73 0.85
C LYS A 91 -6.70 -16.80 1.33
N ASN A 92 -7.45 -17.23 2.35
CA ASN A 92 -8.52 -16.44 2.95
C ASN A 92 -8.04 -15.20 3.73
N TYR A 93 -6.72 -15.05 3.99
CA TYR A 93 -6.17 -13.84 4.61
C TYR A 93 -5.81 -12.78 3.57
N VAL A 94 -5.63 -13.18 2.30
CA VAL A 94 -5.25 -12.25 1.23
C VAL A 94 -6.30 -11.16 1.00
N ASP A 95 -7.57 -11.39 1.37
CA ASP A 95 -8.65 -10.39 1.33
C ASP A 95 -8.39 -9.15 2.21
N ASN A 96 -7.45 -9.24 3.16
CA ASN A 96 -7.04 -8.08 3.96
C ASN A 96 -6.09 -7.14 3.20
N LEU A 97 -5.46 -7.62 2.13
CA LEU A 97 -4.67 -6.79 1.23
C LEU A 97 -5.63 -5.97 0.34
N ASN A 98 -5.74 -4.69 0.62
CA ASN A 98 -6.73 -3.86 -0.04
C ASN A 98 -6.26 -3.30 -1.38
N VAL A 99 -5.02 -2.81 -1.43
CA VAL A 99 -4.47 -2.10 -2.60
C VAL A 99 -3.06 -2.58 -2.90
N VAL A 100 -2.80 -2.85 -4.16
CA VAL A 100 -1.48 -3.22 -4.69
C VAL A 100 -1.07 -2.22 -5.74
N VAL A 101 0.06 -1.54 -5.53
CA VAL A 101 0.67 -0.64 -6.51
C VAL A 101 1.85 -1.35 -7.16
N ILE A 102 1.78 -1.62 -8.46
CA ILE A 102 2.89 -2.19 -9.23
C ILE A 102 3.72 -1.05 -9.78
N GLN A 103 4.94 -0.92 -9.27
CA GLN A 103 5.88 0.14 -9.68
C GLN A 103 7.12 -0.48 -10.30
N ILE A 104 7.45 -0.07 -11.52
CA ILE A 104 8.62 -0.58 -12.25
C ILE A 104 9.41 0.54 -12.93
N ALA A 105 10.66 0.24 -13.28
CA ALA A 105 11.45 1.06 -14.19
C ALA A 105 11.00 0.80 -15.62
N VAL A 106 10.68 1.86 -16.35
CA VAL A 106 10.17 1.80 -17.72
C VAL A 106 10.95 2.72 -18.63
N ARG A 107 10.97 2.42 -19.93
CA ARG A 107 11.44 3.35 -20.94
C ARG A 107 10.30 4.31 -21.31
N LEU A 108 10.53 5.59 -21.10
CA LEU A 108 9.56 6.65 -21.40
C LEU A 108 9.51 6.95 -22.91
N PRO A 109 8.48 7.61 -23.43
CA PRO A 109 8.39 8.07 -24.82
C PRO A 109 9.60 8.95 -25.22
N SER A 110 10.16 9.69 -24.26
CA SER A 110 11.36 10.50 -24.43
C SER A 110 12.65 9.67 -24.60
N GLY A 111 12.61 8.34 -24.53
CA GLY A 111 13.74 7.43 -24.54
C GLY A 111 14.49 7.28 -23.21
N LYS A 112 14.19 8.12 -22.22
CA LYS A 112 14.80 8.05 -20.88
C LYS A 112 14.21 6.91 -20.06
N ILE A 113 14.97 6.41 -19.06
CA ILE A 113 14.44 5.48 -18.07
C ILE A 113 13.81 6.29 -16.93
N GLY A 114 12.58 5.94 -16.58
CA GLY A 114 11.85 6.50 -15.44
C GLY A 114 11.17 5.40 -14.63
N ARG A 115 10.62 5.76 -13.47
CA ARG A 115 9.78 4.86 -12.68
C ARG A 115 8.33 5.25 -12.85
N ARG A 116 7.45 4.26 -13.04
CA ARG A 116 6.00 4.46 -13.12
C ARG A 116 5.25 3.44 -12.28
N ALA A 117 4.19 3.88 -11.64
CA ALA A 117 3.16 2.99 -11.12
C ALA A 117 2.36 2.49 -12.32
N VAL A 118 2.72 1.31 -12.85
CA VAL A 118 2.12 0.81 -14.10
C VAL A 118 0.70 0.30 -13.92
N SER A 119 0.35 -0.12 -12.70
CA SER A 119 -1.03 -0.42 -12.34
C SER A 119 -1.26 -0.24 -10.82
N ILE A 120 -2.50 0.08 -10.47
CA ILE A 120 -3.02 0.01 -9.11
C ILE A 120 -4.20 -0.94 -9.12
N ASN A 121 -4.15 -1.96 -8.28
CA ASN A 121 -5.14 -3.02 -8.21
C ASN A 121 -5.75 -3.07 -6.82
N GLU A 122 -7.06 -3.31 -6.74
CA GLU A 122 -7.79 -3.56 -5.50
C GLU A 122 -8.12 -5.04 -5.39
N ILE A 123 -7.79 -5.66 -4.27
CA ILE A 123 -8.23 -7.03 -3.97
C ILE A 123 -9.67 -6.94 -3.43
N VAL A 124 -10.57 -7.69 -4.04
CA VAL A 124 -11.99 -7.69 -3.69
C VAL A 124 -12.32 -8.85 -2.76
N SER A 125 -11.99 -10.07 -3.16
CA SER A 125 -12.30 -11.28 -2.39
C SER A 125 -11.50 -12.49 -2.88
N TYR A 126 -11.48 -13.52 -2.05
CA TYR A 126 -11.09 -14.88 -2.42
C TYR A 126 -12.36 -15.76 -2.47
N ASP A 127 -12.57 -16.44 -3.59
CA ASP A 127 -13.62 -17.46 -3.73
C ASP A 127 -13.02 -18.85 -3.44
N SER A 128 -13.37 -19.42 -2.30
CA SER A 128 -12.86 -20.73 -1.88
C SER A 128 -13.41 -21.91 -2.70
N LYS A 129 -14.55 -21.73 -3.39
CA LYS A 129 -15.13 -22.77 -4.24
C LYS A 129 -14.44 -22.81 -5.60
N ALA A 130 -14.18 -21.64 -6.18
CA ALA A 130 -13.47 -21.50 -7.45
C ALA A 130 -11.95 -21.49 -7.30
N ASP A 131 -11.42 -21.47 -6.08
CA ASP A 131 -10.00 -21.27 -5.75
C ASP A 131 -9.36 -20.09 -6.49
N SER A 132 -10.08 -18.98 -6.55
CA SER A 132 -9.69 -17.81 -7.34
C SER A 132 -9.80 -16.51 -6.57
N PHE A 133 -8.96 -15.52 -6.95
CA PHE A 133 -8.98 -14.18 -6.40
C PHE A 133 -9.64 -13.21 -7.37
N ALA A 134 -10.59 -12.43 -6.87
CA ALA A 134 -11.17 -11.31 -7.58
C ALA A 134 -10.38 -10.04 -7.25
N PHE A 135 -9.95 -9.31 -8.26
CA PHE A 135 -9.30 -8.00 -8.13
C PHE A 135 -9.72 -7.08 -9.27
N VAL A 136 -9.65 -5.77 -9.02
CA VAL A 136 -10.00 -4.72 -9.98
C VAL A 136 -8.78 -3.84 -10.22
N GLU A 137 -8.36 -3.67 -11.47
CA GLU A 137 -7.37 -2.67 -11.86
C GLU A 137 -8.05 -1.32 -11.90
N VAL A 138 -7.70 -0.42 -10.98
CA VAL A 138 -8.34 0.89 -10.84
C VAL A 138 -7.54 2.03 -11.46
N PHE A 139 -6.24 1.84 -11.68
CA PHE A 139 -5.38 2.74 -12.46
C PHE A 139 -4.47 1.92 -13.35
N LYS A 140 -4.27 2.42 -14.56
CA LYS A 140 -3.38 1.86 -15.55
C LYS A 140 -2.51 2.95 -16.17
N TRP A 141 -1.23 2.67 -16.35
CA TRP A 141 -0.31 3.53 -17.08
C TRP A 141 -0.33 3.19 -18.57
N ASP A 142 -0.42 4.22 -19.41
CA ASP A 142 -0.26 4.11 -20.86
C ASP A 142 1.20 4.42 -21.25
N PRO A 143 1.96 3.44 -21.78
CA PRO A 143 3.35 3.62 -22.17
C PRO A 143 3.52 4.51 -23.40
N VAL A 144 2.49 4.69 -24.23
CA VAL A 144 2.56 5.47 -25.47
C VAL A 144 2.50 6.96 -25.18
N THR A 145 1.58 7.34 -24.31
CA THR A 145 1.31 8.76 -23.98
C THR A 145 1.96 9.21 -22.68
N ASP A 146 2.52 8.27 -21.89
CA ASP A 146 3.02 8.49 -20.51
C ASP A 146 1.95 9.11 -19.59
N THR A 147 0.71 8.68 -19.74
CA THR A 147 -0.43 9.13 -18.93
C THR A 147 -1.02 7.99 -18.10
N PHE A 148 -1.85 8.35 -17.13
CA PHE A 148 -2.53 7.39 -16.26
C PHE A 148 -4.03 7.43 -16.53
N GLU A 149 -4.64 6.28 -16.78
CA GLU A 149 -6.08 6.11 -16.89
C GLU A 149 -6.66 5.68 -15.54
N PHE A 150 -7.72 6.35 -15.07
CA PHE A 150 -8.49 5.94 -13.91
C PHE A 150 -9.61 4.97 -14.34
N THR A 151 -9.28 3.69 -14.50
CA THR A 151 -10.21 2.62 -14.90
C THR A 151 -11.20 2.26 -13.79
N GLY A 152 -10.90 2.62 -12.54
CA GLY A 152 -11.76 2.40 -11.37
C GLY A 152 -12.88 3.40 -11.18
N PHE A 153 -13.06 4.37 -12.08
CA PHE A 153 -14.13 5.35 -11.94
C PHE A 153 -15.51 4.68 -11.99
N ASN A 154 -16.31 4.85 -10.93
CA ASN A 154 -17.58 4.17 -10.70
C ASN A 154 -17.48 2.63 -10.59
N ASN A 155 -16.31 2.10 -10.31
CA ASN A 155 -16.05 0.65 -10.21
C ASN A 155 -14.99 0.30 -9.14
N SER A 156 -14.55 1.25 -8.31
CA SER A 156 -13.60 0.98 -7.24
C SER A 156 -14.30 0.36 -6.04
N TYR A 157 -13.89 -0.85 -5.69
CA TYR A 157 -14.37 -1.55 -4.49
C TYR A 157 -13.93 -0.83 -3.20
N VAL A 158 -12.66 -0.44 -3.13
CA VAL A 158 -12.10 0.21 -1.93
C VAL A 158 -12.75 1.57 -1.71
N LEU A 159 -12.89 2.39 -2.76
CA LEU A 159 -13.50 3.71 -2.63
C LEU A 159 -14.98 3.62 -2.26
N GLU A 160 -15.76 2.78 -2.95
CA GLU A 160 -17.22 2.72 -2.78
C GLU A 160 -17.65 1.88 -1.58
N GLN A 161 -17.01 0.70 -1.36
CA GLN A 161 -17.48 -0.25 -0.35
C GLN A 161 -16.72 -0.15 0.98
N LYS A 162 -15.51 0.44 1.00
CA LYS A 162 -14.75 0.61 2.24
C LYS A 162 -14.69 2.08 2.67
N ILE A 163 -14.12 2.96 1.87
CA ILE A 163 -13.86 4.36 2.28
C ILE A 163 -15.17 5.17 2.37
N ALA A 164 -16.05 5.08 1.37
CA ALA A 164 -17.33 5.80 1.41
C ALA A 164 -18.20 5.32 2.58
N VAL A 165 -18.23 4.01 2.85
CA VAL A 165 -18.95 3.43 4.01
C VAL A 165 -18.37 3.93 5.32
N ALA A 166 -17.04 3.85 5.50
CA ALA A 166 -16.37 4.35 6.71
C ALA A 166 -16.58 5.85 6.94
N ARG A 167 -16.82 6.63 5.87
CA ARG A 167 -17.17 8.06 5.93
C ARG A 167 -18.67 8.32 6.15
N GLY A 168 -19.48 7.29 6.31
CA GLY A 168 -20.92 7.41 6.54
C GLY A 168 -21.74 7.78 5.29
N TYR A 169 -21.22 7.57 4.07
CA TYR A 169 -21.99 7.81 2.86
C TYR A 169 -23.09 6.75 2.70
N PRO A 170 -24.37 7.16 2.58
CA PRO A 170 -25.44 6.21 2.32
C PRO A 170 -25.27 5.55 0.94
N PRO A 171 -25.83 4.36 0.70
CA PRO A 171 -25.63 3.60 -0.54
C PRO A 171 -25.82 4.43 -1.82
N ALA A 172 -26.88 5.26 -1.87
CA ALA A 172 -27.17 6.12 -3.03
C ALA A 172 -26.13 7.23 -3.29
N ARG A 173 -25.28 7.54 -2.31
CA ARG A 173 -24.27 8.62 -2.40
C ARG A 173 -22.83 8.14 -2.37
N ARG A 174 -22.56 6.83 -2.32
CA ARG A 174 -21.18 6.29 -2.22
C ARG A 174 -20.28 6.76 -3.35
N ARG A 175 -20.82 6.95 -4.55
CA ARG A 175 -20.07 7.46 -5.72
C ARG A 175 -19.62 8.93 -5.59
N GLN A 176 -20.14 9.68 -4.62
CA GLN A 176 -19.62 11.01 -4.31
C GLN A 176 -18.17 10.99 -3.82
N ILE A 177 -17.67 9.82 -3.39
CA ILE A 177 -16.26 9.63 -3.00
C ILE A 177 -15.29 10.03 -4.12
N TYR A 178 -15.68 9.85 -5.39
CA TYR A 178 -14.84 10.24 -6.53
C TYR A 178 -14.61 11.75 -6.64
N GLN A 179 -15.51 12.58 -6.10
CA GLN A 179 -15.31 14.03 -6.03
C GLN A 179 -14.18 14.35 -5.04
N LEU A 180 -14.10 13.63 -3.93
CA LEU A 180 -13.01 13.76 -2.97
C LEU A 180 -11.67 13.37 -3.60
N VAL A 181 -11.62 12.27 -4.34
CA VAL A 181 -10.42 11.83 -5.07
C VAL A 181 -9.96 12.91 -6.06
N LYS A 182 -10.87 13.43 -6.88
CA LYS A 182 -10.58 14.54 -7.83
C LYS A 182 -10.08 15.80 -7.12
N ARG A 183 -10.68 16.15 -5.98
CA ARG A 183 -10.24 17.32 -5.18
C ARG A 183 -8.81 17.15 -4.68
N ARG A 184 -8.48 15.99 -4.12
CA ARG A 184 -7.14 15.67 -3.64
C ARG A 184 -6.11 15.65 -4.76
N ALA A 185 -6.45 15.04 -5.90
CA ALA A 185 -5.60 15.04 -7.08
C ALA A 185 -5.23 16.46 -7.51
N ARG A 186 -6.22 17.37 -7.62
CA ARG A 186 -5.98 18.78 -7.96
C ARG A 186 -5.06 19.51 -6.97
N ILE A 187 -5.12 19.16 -5.68
CA ILE A 187 -4.23 19.76 -4.68
C ILE A 187 -2.79 19.28 -4.94
N LEU A 188 -2.60 17.99 -5.18
CA LEU A 188 -1.28 17.42 -5.48
C LEU A 188 -0.71 17.94 -6.81
N GLU A 189 -1.54 18.08 -7.84
CA GLU A 189 -1.16 18.70 -9.12
C GLU A 189 -0.63 20.13 -8.90
N LYS A 190 -1.37 20.97 -8.16
CA LYS A 190 -0.94 22.34 -7.83
C LYS A 190 0.38 22.38 -7.07
N LEU A 191 0.62 21.44 -6.15
CA LEU A 191 1.89 21.35 -5.44
C LEU A 191 3.04 21.00 -6.41
N ALA A 192 2.80 20.02 -7.29
CA ALA A 192 3.77 19.65 -8.33
C ALA A 192 4.07 20.80 -9.28
N ASP A 193 3.05 21.48 -9.80
CA ASP A 193 3.17 22.61 -10.72
C ASP A 193 3.89 23.82 -10.10
N SER A 194 3.73 24.01 -8.78
CA SER A 194 4.46 25.05 -8.04
C SER A 194 5.93 24.71 -7.78
N GLY A 195 6.39 23.52 -8.18
CA GLY A 195 7.74 23.05 -7.91
C GLY A 195 8.01 22.64 -6.45
N LEU A 196 6.96 22.54 -5.63
CA LEU A 196 7.07 22.11 -4.24
C LEU A 196 7.19 20.58 -4.19
N ILE A 197 8.42 20.07 -4.24
CA ILE A 197 8.75 18.64 -4.30
C ILE A 197 9.60 18.16 -3.11
N GLU A 198 10.07 19.09 -2.26
CA GLU A 198 10.87 18.73 -1.10
C GLU A 198 9.97 18.01 -0.07
N TYR A 199 10.45 16.87 0.43
CA TYR A 199 9.68 15.94 1.26
C TYR A 199 9.01 16.59 2.49
N TYR A 200 9.78 17.33 3.29
CA TYR A 200 9.27 17.93 4.52
C TYR A 200 8.31 19.10 4.25
N GLU A 201 8.54 19.86 3.18
CA GLU A 201 7.65 20.96 2.80
C GLU A 201 6.32 20.42 2.27
N VAL A 202 6.34 19.39 1.43
CA VAL A 202 5.13 18.69 0.98
C VAL A 202 4.38 18.12 2.18
N TYR A 203 5.08 17.45 3.11
CA TYR A 203 4.49 16.92 4.33
C TYR A 203 3.77 18.01 5.15
N LYS A 204 4.42 19.15 5.41
CA LYS A 204 3.84 20.27 6.16
C LYS A 204 2.54 20.78 5.51
N VAL A 205 2.56 20.98 4.19
CA VAL A 205 1.40 21.46 3.44
C VAL A 205 0.24 20.46 3.50
N ILE A 206 0.50 19.18 3.26
CA ILE A 206 -0.52 18.14 3.33
C ILE A 206 -1.07 18.00 4.75
N ALA A 207 -0.21 17.97 5.77
CA ALA A 207 -0.62 17.89 7.17
C ALA A 207 -1.49 19.09 7.59
N LYS A 208 -1.17 20.30 7.12
CA LYS A 208 -2.00 21.49 7.31
C LYS A 208 -3.35 21.33 6.62
N ALA A 209 -3.36 20.94 5.36
CA ALA A 209 -4.58 20.75 4.57
C ALA A 209 -5.53 19.70 5.16
N ILE A 210 -4.98 18.62 5.76
CA ILE A 210 -5.76 17.60 6.49
C ILE A 210 -6.41 18.21 7.74
N ARG A 211 -5.65 18.95 8.55
CA ARG A 211 -6.16 19.59 9.79
C ARG A 211 -7.26 20.61 9.50
N GLU A 212 -7.16 21.32 8.39
CA GLU A 212 -8.14 22.31 7.95
C GLU A 212 -9.33 21.70 7.20
N GLY A 213 -9.36 20.37 7.03
CA GLY A 213 -10.42 19.67 6.30
C GLY A 213 -10.46 19.96 4.81
N VAL A 214 -9.36 20.47 4.25
CA VAL A 214 -9.23 20.80 2.82
C VAL A 214 -8.79 19.58 1.99
N PHE A 215 -8.06 18.66 2.59
CA PHE A 215 -7.52 17.45 1.93
C PHE A 215 -8.33 16.19 2.22
#